data_f04a5555200980ffffd76fe1a11dfaff
#
_entry.id   f04a5555200980ffffd76fe1a11dfaff
#
_cell.length_a   1.000
_cell.length_b   1.000
_cell.length_c   1.000
_cell.angle_alpha   90.00
_cell.angle_beta   90.00
_cell.angle_gamma   90.00
#
_symmetry.space_group_name_H-M   'P 1'
#
loop_
_entity.id
_entity.type
_entity.pdbx_description
1 polymer ?
#
loop_
_entity_poly.entity_id
_entity_poly.type
_entity_poly.pdbx_seq_one_letter_code
_entity_poly.pdbx_strand_id
1 'polypeptide(L)'
;MTSLTVLVPVYNEQHLVATSLARLEVLEASPLLERIQVIVVDDSSKDRSPEVLAAFAAERGIALAPPSLHAPRAASGELPPVAERGRGRKGKIDWLFLRHARNGGKGAAIRTGLARADAAITVIHDADLEYHPKDIASIVAVFVDDEADAVFGSRFAGGAARRALLFRHEIGNRLLTLLTNLVTNVNLTDMETCYKAVRTDLLKSIPIVSNDFRLEPELTIKLAKREARIFEVPISYSGRTYQEGKKIGLKDGFLALGAILRFWVSDQIFAKDAYGSEILGRLARAPRFNAWMADTIRPLCGQRILEIGSGTGNLTRHLVPRDRYVASDINPLYVATLGSLAPDRPYLDVQLTDVTRRETFPKAGADFDTVICLNVLEHVEDDQGSLENIRSVLRPGGRALVLVPRGPGLLGTLDEVLGHRRRYTPESLRAVAEAAGFDVKELHTFNRVGTPAWWLNGKLLRRRSFGLFQIWMLNVLTPFFRRIDRFLPFPPLSLIAVLEPKR
;
A
#
# COMPACT_ATOMS: atom_id res chain seq x y z
N MET A 1 15.12 7.22 17.59
CA MET A 1 13.85 6.99 18.34
C MET A 1 12.71 7.08 17.34
N THR A 2 11.63 6.33 17.55
CA THR A 2 10.47 6.27 16.65
C THR A 2 9.16 6.28 17.45
N SER A 3 8.02 6.42 16.76
CA SER A 3 6.69 6.36 17.37
C SER A 3 5.97 5.07 16.99
N LEU A 4 5.14 4.55 17.91
CA LEU A 4 4.44 3.28 17.76
C LEU A 4 2.94 3.44 18.01
N THR A 5 2.10 2.93 17.11
CA THR A 5 0.68 2.67 17.37
C THR A 5 0.48 1.19 17.69
N VAL A 6 -0.18 0.89 18.81
CA VAL A 6 -0.64 -0.45 19.18
C VAL A 6 -2.14 -0.52 18.97
N LEU A 7 -2.61 -1.36 18.05
CA LEU A 7 -4.03 -1.62 17.80
C LEU A 7 -4.50 -2.80 18.63
N VAL A 8 -5.46 -2.59 19.51
CA VAL A 8 -5.99 -3.60 20.42
C VAL A 8 -7.47 -3.85 20.11
N PRO A 9 -7.81 -4.84 19.28
CA PRO A 9 -9.19 -5.27 19.09
C PRO A 9 -9.66 -6.04 20.33
N VAL A 10 -10.85 -5.72 20.83
CA VAL A 10 -11.46 -6.34 22.04
C VAL A 10 -12.83 -6.86 21.70
N TYR A 11 -13.11 -8.13 22.01
CA TYR A 11 -14.44 -8.72 21.95
C TYR A 11 -14.61 -9.84 22.97
N ASN A 12 -15.43 -9.58 24.01
CA ASN A 12 -15.73 -10.53 25.09
C ASN A 12 -14.45 -11.05 25.78
N GLU A 13 -13.66 -10.11 26.35
CA GLU A 13 -12.41 -10.39 27.08
C GLU A 13 -12.43 -9.77 28.50
N GLN A 14 -13.59 -9.80 29.17
CA GLN A 14 -13.81 -9.17 30.51
C GLN A 14 -12.78 -9.58 31.56
N HIS A 15 -12.21 -10.78 31.47
CA HIS A 15 -11.27 -11.30 32.48
C HIS A 15 -9.81 -10.98 32.14
N LEU A 16 -9.48 -10.64 30.91
CA LEU A 16 -8.11 -10.55 30.42
C LEU A 16 -7.71 -9.15 29.98
N VAL A 17 -8.66 -8.35 29.47
CA VAL A 17 -8.38 -7.08 28.78
C VAL A 17 -7.65 -6.08 29.68
N ALA A 18 -8.04 -5.91 30.95
CA ALA A 18 -7.36 -4.98 31.86
C ALA A 18 -5.89 -5.36 32.08
N THR A 19 -5.61 -6.65 32.30
CA THR A 19 -4.23 -7.15 32.44
C THR A 19 -3.44 -7.01 31.13
N SER A 20 -4.07 -7.28 30.00
CA SER A 20 -3.43 -7.13 28.69
C SER A 20 -3.01 -5.68 28.44
N LEU A 21 -3.91 -4.73 28.67
CA LEU A 21 -3.62 -3.31 28.52
C LEU A 21 -2.56 -2.80 29.51
N ALA A 22 -2.62 -3.25 30.79
CA ALA A 22 -1.62 -2.89 31.79
C ALA A 22 -0.21 -3.36 31.39
N ARG A 23 -0.09 -4.55 30.76
CA ARG A 23 1.21 -5.05 30.28
C ARG A 23 1.81 -4.18 29.18
N LEU A 24 1.03 -3.40 28.42
CA LEU A 24 1.55 -2.48 27.40
C LEU A 24 2.38 -1.34 28.02
N GLU A 25 2.19 -1.02 29.30
CA GLU A 25 2.96 0.02 30.00
C GLU A 25 4.47 -0.32 30.07
N VAL A 26 4.86 -1.60 29.88
CA VAL A 26 6.27 -2.00 29.80
C VAL A 26 7.01 -1.30 28.64
N LEU A 27 6.27 -0.90 27.59
CA LEU A 27 6.83 -0.21 26.44
C LEU A 27 7.35 1.20 26.76
N GLU A 28 6.88 1.83 27.84
CA GLU A 28 7.38 3.15 28.29
C GLU A 28 8.88 3.14 28.61
N ALA A 29 9.39 1.99 29.08
CA ALA A 29 10.81 1.82 29.40
C ALA A 29 11.68 1.66 28.15
N SER A 30 11.11 1.49 26.98
CA SER A 30 11.90 1.31 25.75
C SER A 30 12.62 2.62 25.35
N PRO A 31 13.96 2.58 25.17
CA PRO A 31 14.72 3.74 24.70
C PRO A 31 14.48 4.03 23.20
N LEU A 32 13.92 3.07 22.47
CA LEU A 32 13.63 3.20 21.02
C LEU A 32 12.36 4.02 20.77
N LEU A 33 11.45 4.10 21.76
CA LEU A 33 10.12 4.72 21.62
C LEU A 33 10.09 6.08 22.32
N GLU A 34 9.79 7.12 21.53
CA GLU A 34 9.54 8.48 22.02
C GLU A 34 8.06 8.71 22.36
N ARG A 35 7.15 8.07 21.62
CA ARG A 35 5.70 8.17 21.77
C ARG A 35 5.04 6.84 21.43
N ILE A 36 4.02 6.49 22.22
CA ILE A 36 3.22 5.27 22.03
C ILE A 36 1.75 5.68 21.98
N GLN A 37 1.06 5.30 20.93
CA GLN A 37 -0.39 5.46 20.81
C GLN A 37 -1.03 4.08 20.98
N VAL A 38 -1.90 3.92 21.95
CA VAL A 38 -2.68 2.67 22.15
C VAL A 38 -4.14 2.94 21.77
N ILE A 39 -4.60 2.26 20.72
CA ILE A 39 -5.98 2.38 20.25
C ILE A 39 -6.72 1.10 20.57
N VAL A 40 -7.63 1.19 21.53
CA VAL A 40 -8.49 0.09 21.98
C VAL A 40 -9.82 0.19 21.26
N VAL A 41 -10.20 -0.86 20.53
CA VAL A 41 -11.47 -0.92 19.78
C VAL A 41 -12.32 -2.05 20.34
N ASP A 42 -13.32 -1.71 21.15
CA ASP A 42 -14.34 -2.65 21.62
C ASP A 42 -15.33 -2.92 20.47
N ASP A 43 -15.29 -4.13 19.95
CA ASP A 43 -16.13 -4.58 18.83
C ASP A 43 -17.54 -5.00 19.28
N SER A 44 -18.18 -4.13 20.07
CA SER A 44 -19.53 -4.36 20.61
C SER A 44 -19.60 -5.60 21.53
N SER A 45 -18.68 -5.70 22.49
CA SER A 45 -18.69 -6.77 23.50
C SER A 45 -20.03 -6.86 24.23
N LYS A 46 -20.45 -8.11 24.50
CA LYS A 46 -21.73 -8.46 25.16
C LYS A 46 -21.56 -8.85 26.62
N ASP A 47 -20.32 -9.03 27.05
CA ASP A 47 -19.92 -9.29 28.42
C ASP A 47 -19.55 -7.98 29.15
N ARG A 48 -18.89 -8.05 30.29
CA ARG A 48 -18.48 -6.89 31.09
C ARG A 48 -17.20 -6.22 30.61
N SER A 49 -16.71 -6.53 29.41
CA SER A 49 -15.52 -5.86 28.82
C SER A 49 -15.66 -4.33 28.79
N PRO A 50 -16.82 -3.74 28.42
CA PRO A 50 -16.99 -2.29 28.41
C PRO A 50 -16.82 -1.62 29.78
N GLU A 51 -17.32 -2.27 30.84
CA GLU A 51 -17.18 -1.79 32.21
C GLU A 51 -15.74 -1.93 32.70
N VAL A 52 -15.08 -3.04 32.39
CA VAL A 52 -13.66 -3.27 32.70
C VAL A 52 -12.77 -2.24 32.00
N LEU A 53 -13.04 -1.92 30.74
CA LEU A 53 -12.35 -0.86 30.03
C LEU A 53 -12.58 0.52 30.64
N ALA A 54 -13.80 0.81 31.11
CA ALA A 54 -14.11 2.06 31.81
C ALA A 54 -13.34 2.19 33.12
N ALA A 55 -13.31 1.13 33.92
CA ALA A 55 -12.53 1.10 35.17
C ALA A 55 -11.03 1.29 34.89
N PHE A 56 -10.48 0.55 33.93
CA PHE A 56 -9.08 0.67 33.50
C PHE A 56 -8.70 2.11 33.07
N ALA A 57 -9.58 2.77 32.29
CA ALA A 57 -9.39 4.14 31.87
C ALA A 57 -9.46 5.14 33.03
N ALA A 58 -10.44 4.95 33.95
CA ALA A 58 -10.63 5.81 35.10
C ALA A 58 -9.41 5.80 36.06
N GLU A 59 -8.79 4.63 36.27
CA GLU A 59 -7.52 4.50 37.02
C GLU A 59 -6.37 5.33 36.42
N ARG A 60 -6.47 5.69 35.15
CA ARG A 60 -5.50 6.52 34.41
C ARG A 60 -5.95 7.95 34.21
N GLY A 61 -7.03 8.36 34.91
CA GLY A 61 -7.59 9.70 34.80
C GLY A 61 -8.33 9.98 33.50
N ILE A 62 -8.73 8.94 32.75
CA ILE A 62 -9.43 9.07 31.47
C ILE A 62 -10.92 8.76 31.67
N ALA A 63 -11.77 9.76 31.49
CA ALA A 63 -13.21 9.58 31.54
C ALA A 63 -13.71 8.99 30.22
N LEU A 64 -14.39 7.84 30.25
CA LEU A 64 -15.06 7.28 29.09
C LEU A 64 -16.54 7.65 29.07
N ALA A 65 -17.01 8.16 27.94
CA ALA A 65 -18.44 8.37 27.69
C ALA A 65 -19.21 7.04 27.76
N PRO A 66 -20.44 7.01 28.26
CA PRO A 66 -21.27 5.81 28.22
C PRO A 66 -21.45 5.32 26.78
N PRO A 67 -21.61 4.01 26.56
CA PRO A 67 -21.82 3.47 25.23
C PRO A 67 -23.14 4.02 24.67
N SER A 68 -23.07 4.79 23.55
CA SER A 68 -24.26 5.24 22.87
C SER A 68 -24.93 4.05 22.18
N LEU A 69 -26.21 3.84 22.43
CA LEU A 69 -27.01 2.74 21.88
C LEU A 69 -27.59 3.04 20.48
N HIS A 70 -27.40 4.26 19.95
CA HIS A 70 -28.00 4.70 18.71
C HIS A 70 -26.95 4.92 17.63
N ALA A 71 -26.87 3.99 16.67
CA ALA A 71 -26.13 4.19 15.44
C ALA A 71 -27.03 3.83 14.23
N PRO A 72 -26.99 4.59 13.15
CA PRO A 72 -27.72 4.28 11.93
C PRO A 72 -27.28 2.92 11.35
N ARG A 73 -28.20 2.24 10.66
CA ARG A 73 -27.86 1.00 9.92
C ARG A 73 -26.86 1.36 8.81
N ALA A 74 -25.64 0.83 8.91
CA ALA A 74 -24.69 0.90 7.82
C ALA A 74 -25.09 -0.09 6.71
N ALA A 75 -24.80 0.25 5.45
CA ALA A 75 -24.96 -0.64 4.32
C ALA A 75 -24.04 -1.87 4.42
N SER A 76 -24.36 -2.96 3.74
CA SER A 76 -23.53 -4.17 3.73
C SER A 76 -22.15 -3.86 3.13
N GLY A 77 -21.08 -4.11 3.89
CA GLY A 77 -19.68 -3.87 3.48
C GLY A 77 -19.05 -2.62 4.09
N GLU A 78 -19.81 -1.73 4.72
CA GLU A 78 -19.28 -0.59 5.45
C GLU A 78 -18.82 -0.98 6.87
N LEU A 79 -17.85 -0.21 7.39
CA LEU A 79 -17.43 -0.33 8.79
C LEU A 79 -18.63 -0.09 9.71
N PRO A 80 -18.74 -0.82 10.83
CA PRO A 80 -19.72 -0.51 11.86
C PRO A 80 -19.59 0.96 12.28
N PRO A 81 -20.70 1.68 12.55
CA PRO A 81 -20.60 2.99 13.15
C PRO A 81 -19.78 2.92 14.44
N VAL A 82 -18.86 3.87 14.59
CA VAL A 82 -17.90 3.91 15.70
C VAL A 82 -18.14 5.13 16.57
N ALA A 83 -18.14 4.95 17.88
CA ALA A 83 -18.12 6.03 18.85
C ALA A 83 -16.74 6.11 19.51
N GLU A 84 -16.16 7.32 19.56
CA GLU A 84 -15.03 7.61 20.44
C GLU A 84 -15.57 7.74 21.87
N ARG A 85 -15.08 6.89 22.76
CA ARG A 85 -15.52 6.86 24.15
C ARG A 85 -14.69 7.77 25.05
N GLY A 86 -13.42 7.96 24.73
CA GLY A 86 -12.52 8.84 25.45
C GLY A 86 -11.09 8.69 25.01
N ARG A 87 -10.30 9.69 25.36
CA ARG A 87 -8.85 9.72 25.15
C ARG A 87 -8.14 10.38 26.31
N GLY A 88 -6.87 10.04 26.50
CA GLY A 88 -6.02 10.68 27.50
C GLY A 88 -4.60 10.18 27.40
N ARG A 89 -3.69 10.85 28.08
CA ARG A 89 -2.27 10.53 28.10
C ARG A 89 -1.79 10.17 29.49
N LYS A 90 -0.97 9.13 29.58
CA LYS A 90 -0.22 8.76 30.79
C LYS A 90 1.22 8.40 30.36
N GLY A 91 2.20 9.12 30.87
CA GLY A 91 3.60 8.93 30.47
C GLY A 91 3.83 9.16 28.98
N LYS A 92 4.45 8.17 28.30
CA LYS A 92 4.65 8.18 26.84
C LYS A 92 3.44 7.65 26.07
N ILE A 93 2.40 7.13 26.75
CA ILE A 93 1.26 6.46 26.13
C ILE A 93 0.08 7.39 25.98
N ASP A 94 -0.35 7.57 24.73
CA ASP A 94 -1.62 8.21 24.35
C ASP A 94 -2.68 7.13 24.17
N TRP A 95 -3.68 7.09 25.05
CA TRP A 95 -4.78 6.13 25.01
C TRP A 95 -5.96 6.69 24.22
N LEU A 96 -6.52 5.87 23.32
CA LEU A 96 -7.76 6.15 22.60
C LEU A 96 -8.69 4.96 22.70
N PHE A 97 -9.91 5.16 23.21
CA PHE A 97 -10.93 4.13 23.36
C PHE A 97 -12.07 4.36 22.38
N LEU A 98 -12.30 3.36 21.53
CA LEU A 98 -13.34 3.35 20.51
C LEU A 98 -14.30 2.18 20.79
N ARG A 99 -15.55 2.31 20.36
CA ARG A 99 -16.53 1.23 20.41
C ARG A 99 -17.36 1.18 19.13
N HIS A 100 -17.52 -0.02 18.58
CA HIS A 100 -18.45 -0.27 17.50
C HIS A 100 -19.90 -0.36 18.02
N ALA A 101 -20.86 0.12 17.24
CA ALA A 101 -22.29 -0.02 17.54
C ALA A 101 -22.78 -1.46 17.36
N ARG A 102 -22.09 -2.27 16.55
CA ARG A 102 -22.34 -3.69 16.33
C ARG A 102 -21.03 -4.44 16.11
N ASN A 103 -21.02 -5.74 16.41
CA ASN A 103 -19.86 -6.57 16.11
C ASN A 103 -19.57 -6.59 14.60
N GLY A 104 -18.34 -6.27 14.25
CA GLY A 104 -17.83 -6.25 12.88
C GLY A 104 -16.71 -7.26 12.63
N GLY A 105 -16.17 -7.88 13.71
CA GLY A 105 -15.05 -8.80 13.71
C GLY A 105 -13.68 -8.12 13.84
N LYS A 106 -12.64 -8.92 14.15
CA LYS A 106 -11.26 -8.47 14.40
C LYS A 106 -10.75 -7.54 13.30
N GLY A 107 -10.92 -7.89 12.03
CA GLY A 107 -10.45 -7.07 10.91
C GLY A 107 -11.16 -5.72 10.80
N ALA A 108 -12.47 -5.64 11.14
CA ALA A 108 -13.19 -4.37 11.19
C ALA A 108 -12.65 -3.48 12.33
N ALA A 109 -12.40 -4.05 13.50
CA ALA A 109 -11.82 -3.31 14.63
C ALA A 109 -10.42 -2.78 14.29
N ILE A 110 -9.60 -3.58 13.60
CA ILE A 110 -8.27 -3.16 13.15
C ILE A 110 -8.37 -2.02 12.11
N ARG A 111 -9.28 -2.10 11.12
CA ARG A 111 -9.49 -0.98 10.17
C ARG A 111 -9.91 0.31 10.87
N THR A 112 -10.79 0.20 11.84
CA THR A 112 -11.26 1.35 12.64
C THR A 112 -10.11 2.00 13.40
N GLY A 113 -9.30 1.19 14.08
CA GLY A 113 -8.12 1.68 14.80
C GLY A 113 -7.07 2.25 13.85
N LEU A 114 -6.80 1.59 12.73
CA LEU A 114 -5.82 2.03 11.73
C LEU A 114 -6.17 3.40 11.13
N ALA A 115 -7.44 3.70 10.93
CA ALA A 115 -7.88 5.02 10.48
C ALA A 115 -7.51 6.16 11.46
N ARG A 116 -7.25 5.84 12.72
CA ARG A 116 -6.84 6.78 13.80
C ARG A 116 -5.37 6.65 14.19
N ALA A 117 -4.64 5.70 13.62
CA ALA A 117 -3.21 5.53 13.84
C ALA A 117 -2.44 6.71 13.22
N ASP A 118 -1.49 7.28 13.95
CA ASP A 118 -0.70 8.45 13.53
C ASP A 118 0.81 8.31 13.81
N ALA A 119 1.23 7.18 14.40
CA ALA A 119 2.63 6.88 14.64
C ALA A 119 3.32 6.30 13.38
N ALA A 120 4.64 6.27 13.35
CA ALA A 120 5.43 5.75 12.23
C ALA A 120 5.21 4.24 11.99
N ILE A 121 5.04 3.47 13.08
CA ILE A 121 4.87 2.01 13.05
C ILE A 121 3.53 1.67 13.69
N THR A 122 2.82 0.71 13.13
CA THR A 122 1.59 0.15 13.70
C THR A 122 1.77 -1.34 13.94
N VAL A 123 1.49 -1.81 15.17
CA VAL A 123 1.47 -3.23 15.56
C VAL A 123 0.07 -3.65 16.03
N ILE A 124 -0.33 -4.86 15.69
CA ILE A 124 -1.57 -5.48 16.17
C ILE A 124 -1.24 -6.25 17.45
N HIS A 125 -2.05 -6.09 18.51
CA HIS A 125 -1.93 -6.78 19.79
C HIS A 125 -3.28 -7.34 20.24
N ASP A 126 -3.38 -8.67 20.35
CA ASP A 126 -4.59 -9.31 20.85
C ASP A 126 -4.70 -9.18 22.38
N ALA A 127 -5.91 -8.93 22.87
CA ALA A 127 -6.18 -8.70 24.29
C ALA A 127 -6.21 -9.97 25.15
N ASP A 128 -5.75 -11.11 24.63
CA ASP A 128 -5.96 -12.45 25.19
C ASP A 128 -4.80 -13.01 26.03
N LEU A 129 -3.76 -12.23 26.26
CA LEU A 129 -2.55 -12.56 27.02
C LEU A 129 -1.66 -13.68 26.42
N GLU A 130 -1.96 -14.17 25.22
CA GLU A 130 -1.12 -15.19 24.57
C GLU A 130 0.25 -14.63 24.13
N TYR A 131 0.31 -13.32 23.86
CA TYR A 131 1.52 -12.57 23.49
C TYR A 131 1.96 -11.63 24.62
N HIS A 132 3.26 -11.39 24.71
CA HIS A 132 3.80 -10.48 25.74
C HIS A 132 4.33 -9.19 25.09
N PRO A 133 3.87 -7.99 25.53
CA PRO A 133 4.29 -6.71 24.93
C PRO A 133 5.79 -6.41 24.96
N LYS A 134 6.57 -7.05 25.89
CA LYS A 134 8.03 -6.92 25.90
C LYS A 134 8.68 -7.26 24.54
N ASP A 135 8.07 -8.20 23.79
CA ASP A 135 8.61 -8.65 22.51
C ASP A 135 8.42 -7.59 21.41
N ILE A 136 7.51 -6.62 21.61
CA ILE A 136 7.32 -5.49 20.68
C ILE A 136 8.59 -4.62 20.60
N ALA A 137 9.37 -4.52 21.67
CA ALA A 137 10.63 -3.78 21.64
C ALA A 137 11.62 -4.37 20.63
N SER A 138 11.74 -5.71 20.57
CA SER A 138 12.59 -6.40 19.57
C SER A 138 12.05 -6.22 18.15
N ILE A 139 10.72 -6.18 17.97
CA ILE A 139 10.08 -5.90 16.68
C ILE A 139 10.41 -4.47 16.22
N VAL A 140 10.30 -3.48 17.12
CA VAL A 140 10.59 -2.06 16.80
C VAL A 140 12.07 -1.85 16.48
N ALA A 141 12.99 -2.58 17.13
CA ALA A 141 14.43 -2.48 16.87
C ALA A 141 14.76 -2.72 15.38
N VAL A 142 14.14 -3.73 14.76
CA VAL A 142 14.35 -4.05 13.34
C VAL A 142 13.95 -2.90 12.39
N PHE A 143 12.90 -2.11 12.74
CA PHE A 143 12.55 -0.94 11.93
C PHE A 143 13.56 0.20 12.03
N VAL A 144 14.28 0.27 13.13
CA VAL A 144 15.30 1.31 13.37
C VAL A 144 16.65 0.92 12.76
N ASP A 145 17.01 -0.37 12.87
CA ASP A 145 18.33 -0.88 12.53
C ASP A 145 18.41 -1.39 11.07
N ASP A 146 17.33 -2.01 10.57
CA ASP A 146 17.31 -2.74 9.28
C ASP A 146 16.36 -2.16 8.22
N GLU A 147 15.81 -0.96 8.46
CA GLU A 147 14.88 -0.28 7.54
C GLU A 147 13.68 -1.16 7.07
N ALA A 148 13.19 -2.05 7.93
CA ALA A 148 12.07 -2.94 7.61
C ALA A 148 10.80 -2.18 7.21
N ASP A 149 10.00 -2.76 6.31
CA ASP A 149 8.65 -2.28 5.99
C ASP A 149 7.60 -2.99 6.83
N ALA A 150 7.87 -4.26 7.19
CA ALA A 150 7.07 -5.07 8.09
C ALA A 150 7.94 -6.01 8.90
N VAL A 151 7.57 -6.25 10.17
CA VAL A 151 8.23 -7.22 11.05
C VAL A 151 7.17 -8.11 11.69
N PHE A 152 7.33 -9.41 11.53
CA PHE A 152 6.45 -10.42 12.10
C PHE A 152 7.11 -11.08 13.29
N GLY A 153 6.37 -11.19 14.39
CA GLY A 153 6.82 -11.97 15.54
C GLY A 153 6.55 -13.44 15.32
N SER A 154 7.57 -14.27 15.17
CA SER A 154 7.39 -15.70 14.95
C SER A 154 7.45 -16.49 16.25
N ARG A 155 6.46 -17.38 16.43
CA ARG A 155 6.41 -18.37 17.50
C ARG A 155 7.35 -19.58 17.23
N PHE A 156 7.88 -19.68 15.99
CA PHE A 156 8.64 -20.83 15.51
C PHE A 156 10.08 -20.51 15.11
N ALA A 157 10.48 -19.23 15.04
CA ALA A 157 11.84 -18.83 14.66
C ALA A 157 12.95 -19.26 15.65
N GLY A 158 12.59 -19.77 16.81
CA GLY A 158 13.55 -20.16 17.85
C GLY A 158 14.07 -18.98 18.67
N GLY A 159 14.77 -19.27 19.80
CA GLY A 159 15.40 -18.25 20.66
C GLY A 159 14.50 -17.64 21.75
N ALA A 160 13.18 -17.70 21.65
CA ALA A 160 12.27 -17.22 22.69
C ALA A 160 11.54 -18.39 23.37
N ALA A 161 11.17 -18.20 24.67
CA ALA A 161 10.41 -19.20 25.40
C ALA A 161 8.96 -19.26 24.89
N ARG A 162 8.47 -20.46 24.64
CA ARG A 162 7.08 -20.71 24.28
C ARG A 162 6.48 -21.86 25.10
N ARG A 163 5.22 -21.72 25.47
CA ARG A 163 4.46 -22.87 26.00
C ARG A 163 4.31 -23.88 24.87
N ALA A 164 4.53 -25.18 25.15
CA ALA A 164 4.33 -26.23 24.15
C ALA A 164 2.91 -26.18 23.58
N LEU A 165 2.81 -25.99 22.26
CA LEU A 165 1.53 -25.93 21.55
C LEU A 165 0.88 -27.29 21.41
N LEU A 166 -0.42 -27.31 21.14
CA LEU A 166 -1.09 -28.52 20.71
C LEU A 166 -0.51 -28.96 19.34
N PHE A 167 0.09 -30.10 19.24
CA PHE A 167 0.83 -30.59 18.06
C PHE A 167 0.04 -30.48 16.74
N ARG A 168 -1.25 -30.83 16.76
CA ARG A 168 -2.12 -30.71 15.56
C ARG A 168 -2.30 -29.27 15.09
N HIS A 169 -2.34 -28.31 16.01
CA HIS A 169 -2.41 -26.88 15.64
C HIS A 169 -1.11 -26.37 15.03
N GLU A 170 0.04 -26.86 15.56
CA GLU A 170 1.34 -26.51 14.98
C GLU A 170 1.45 -27.03 13.54
N ILE A 171 1.01 -28.28 13.27
CA ILE A 171 0.97 -28.81 11.90
C ILE A 171 0.09 -27.94 10.99
N GLY A 172 -1.10 -27.56 11.46
CA GLY A 172 -2.01 -26.70 10.70
C GLY A 172 -1.37 -25.35 10.36
N ASN A 173 -0.76 -24.69 11.33
CA ASN A 173 -0.08 -23.41 11.14
C ASN A 173 1.10 -23.53 10.17
N ARG A 174 1.92 -24.57 10.30
CA ARG A 174 3.05 -24.83 9.38
C ARG A 174 2.57 -25.08 7.95
N LEU A 175 1.46 -25.82 7.77
CA LEU A 175 0.87 -26.05 6.45
C LEU A 175 0.36 -24.75 5.82
N LEU A 176 -0.39 -23.93 6.56
CA LEU A 176 -0.88 -22.63 6.07
C LEU A 176 0.28 -21.69 5.74
N THR A 177 1.32 -21.66 6.58
CA THR A 177 2.55 -20.90 6.31
C THR A 177 3.27 -21.39 5.05
N LEU A 178 3.43 -22.71 4.89
CA LEU A 178 4.03 -23.30 3.68
C LEU A 178 3.26 -22.90 2.42
N LEU A 179 1.93 -23.01 2.43
CA LEU A 179 1.10 -22.63 1.29
C LEU A 179 1.22 -21.14 0.98
N THR A 180 1.27 -20.29 2.00
CA THR A 180 1.49 -18.85 1.83
C THR A 180 2.85 -18.57 1.23
N ASN A 181 3.92 -19.22 1.71
CA ASN A 181 5.27 -19.08 1.17
C ASN A 181 5.33 -19.51 -0.31
N LEU A 182 4.67 -20.60 -0.68
CA LEU A 182 4.61 -21.07 -2.07
C LEU A 182 3.95 -20.06 -3.01
N VAL A 183 2.87 -19.41 -2.59
CA VAL A 183 2.14 -18.47 -3.46
C VAL A 183 2.74 -17.06 -3.46
N THR A 184 3.53 -16.70 -2.44
CA THR A 184 4.14 -15.38 -2.31
C THR A 184 5.63 -15.34 -2.63
N ASN A 185 6.29 -16.51 -2.62
CA ASN A 185 7.75 -16.64 -2.70
C ASN A 185 8.50 -15.91 -1.57
N VAL A 186 7.88 -15.83 -0.37
CA VAL A 186 8.49 -15.31 0.85
C VAL A 186 8.79 -16.48 1.79
N ASN A 187 9.88 -16.43 2.53
CA ASN A 187 10.29 -17.51 3.43
C ASN A 187 9.95 -17.15 4.89
N LEU A 188 8.66 -17.26 5.26
CA LEU A 188 8.20 -17.06 6.63
C LEU A 188 8.18 -18.36 7.42
N THR A 189 8.34 -18.27 8.74
CA THR A 189 8.18 -19.39 9.67
C THR A 189 6.84 -19.41 10.36
N ASP A 190 6.14 -18.24 10.45
CA ASP A 190 4.86 -18.10 11.15
C ASP A 190 3.94 -17.04 10.52
N MET A 191 3.16 -17.43 9.52
CA MET A 191 2.20 -16.54 8.87
C MET A 191 1.00 -16.18 9.77
N GLU A 192 0.57 -17.09 10.65
CA GLU A 192 -0.62 -16.94 11.52
C GLU A 192 -0.35 -16.14 12.80
N THR A 193 0.82 -15.54 12.98
CA THR A 193 1.12 -14.71 14.14
C THR A 193 0.23 -13.47 14.21
N CYS A 194 -0.21 -13.08 15.41
CA CYS A 194 -0.88 -11.79 15.64
C CYS A 194 0.10 -10.63 15.57
N TYR A 195 1.32 -10.79 16.11
CA TYR A 195 2.32 -9.72 16.10
C TYR A 195 2.84 -9.46 14.71
N LYS A 196 2.08 -8.64 13.98
CA LYS A 196 2.50 -8.04 12.71
C LYS A 196 2.61 -6.54 12.91
N ALA A 197 3.84 -6.05 12.88
CA ALA A 197 4.13 -4.63 12.84
C ALA A 197 4.43 -4.20 11.41
N VAL A 198 3.92 -3.06 11.00
CA VAL A 198 4.06 -2.53 9.63
C VAL A 198 4.23 -1.02 9.70
N ARG A 199 4.99 -0.41 8.81
CA ARG A 199 5.01 1.05 8.64
C ARG A 199 3.57 1.53 8.42
N THR A 200 3.15 2.52 9.19
CA THR A 200 1.73 2.92 9.24
C THR A 200 1.21 3.37 7.89
N ASP A 201 2.00 4.11 7.13
CA ASP A 201 1.60 4.58 5.80
C ASP A 201 1.43 3.43 4.81
N LEU A 202 2.34 2.44 4.84
CA LEU A 202 2.22 1.23 4.04
C LEU A 202 0.95 0.46 4.43
N LEU A 203 0.70 0.25 5.73
CA LEU A 203 -0.48 -0.47 6.22
C LEU A 203 -1.78 0.24 5.82
N LYS A 204 -1.86 1.57 5.93
CA LYS A 204 -3.01 2.38 5.48
C LYS A 204 -3.25 2.30 3.97
N SER A 205 -2.20 2.09 3.19
CA SER A 205 -2.30 1.96 1.75
C SER A 205 -2.82 0.60 1.28
N ILE A 206 -2.90 -0.39 2.18
CA ILE A 206 -3.40 -1.75 1.89
C ILE A 206 -4.87 -1.84 2.27
N PRO A 207 -5.78 -2.16 1.32
CA PRO A 207 -7.19 -2.37 1.64
C PRO A 207 -7.36 -3.69 2.40
N ILE A 208 -7.66 -3.61 3.69
CA ILE A 208 -8.01 -4.77 4.50
C ILE A 208 -9.50 -5.04 4.31
N VAL A 209 -9.88 -6.22 3.83
CA VAL A 209 -11.29 -6.58 3.54
C VAL A 209 -11.82 -7.71 4.41
N SER A 210 -10.94 -8.53 5.00
CA SER A 210 -11.33 -9.59 5.94
C SER A 210 -11.79 -9.01 7.27
N ASN A 211 -12.82 -9.61 7.85
CA ASN A 211 -13.35 -9.20 9.15
C ASN A 211 -12.94 -10.14 10.29
N ASP A 212 -12.40 -11.31 10.00
CA ASP A 212 -12.05 -12.37 10.94
C ASP A 212 -10.57 -12.77 10.84
N PHE A 213 -10.20 -13.97 11.26
CA PHE A 213 -8.83 -14.49 11.22
C PHE A 213 -8.24 -14.64 9.80
N ARG A 214 -9.04 -14.49 8.74
CA ARG A 214 -8.54 -14.39 7.35
C ARG A 214 -7.70 -13.13 7.12
N LEU A 215 -7.67 -12.21 8.08
CA LEU A 215 -6.79 -11.04 8.07
C LEU A 215 -5.31 -11.44 8.00
N GLU A 216 -4.91 -12.50 8.70
CA GLU A 216 -3.50 -12.89 8.79
C GLU A 216 -2.92 -13.29 7.41
N PRO A 217 -3.53 -14.24 6.66
CA PRO A 217 -3.09 -14.51 5.30
C PRO A 217 -3.34 -13.33 4.33
N GLU A 218 -4.42 -12.55 4.51
CA GLU A 218 -4.69 -11.37 3.69
C GLU A 218 -3.55 -10.37 3.75
N LEU A 219 -3.18 -9.95 4.96
CA LEU A 219 -2.16 -8.95 5.18
C LEU A 219 -0.80 -9.43 4.69
N THR A 220 -0.45 -10.69 5.01
CA THR A 220 0.82 -11.30 4.60
C THR A 220 0.97 -11.34 3.08
N ILE A 221 -0.06 -11.83 2.36
CA ILE A 221 -0.02 -11.93 0.89
C ILE A 221 0.02 -10.55 0.25
N LYS A 222 -0.72 -9.58 0.78
CA LYS A 222 -0.74 -8.22 0.25
C LYS A 222 0.59 -7.49 0.47
N LEU A 223 1.23 -7.66 1.63
CA LEU A 223 2.57 -7.13 1.89
C LEU A 223 3.60 -7.75 0.95
N ALA A 224 3.58 -9.07 0.77
CA ALA A 224 4.47 -9.77 -0.16
C ALA A 224 4.27 -9.29 -1.61
N LYS A 225 3.01 -9.12 -2.07
CA LYS A 225 2.70 -8.56 -3.40
C LYS A 225 3.12 -7.10 -3.57
N ARG A 226 3.25 -6.37 -2.47
CA ARG A 226 3.79 -5.00 -2.46
C ARG A 226 5.32 -4.98 -2.41
N GLU A 227 5.96 -6.18 -2.43
CA GLU A 227 7.41 -6.36 -2.30
C GLU A 227 7.96 -5.68 -1.04
N ALA A 228 7.14 -5.65 0.04
CA ALA A 228 7.56 -5.12 1.32
C ALA A 228 8.70 -5.97 1.89
N ARG A 229 9.68 -5.31 2.50
CA ARG A 229 10.77 -5.98 3.21
C ARG A 229 10.25 -6.50 4.53
N ILE A 230 9.94 -7.81 4.57
CA ILE A 230 9.38 -8.48 5.73
C ILE A 230 10.49 -9.20 6.47
N PHE A 231 10.62 -8.87 7.75
CA PHE A 231 11.54 -9.54 8.68
C PHE A 231 10.75 -10.38 9.67
N GLU A 232 11.38 -11.41 10.24
CA GLU A 232 10.84 -12.16 11.36
C GLU A 232 11.75 -12.07 12.58
N VAL A 233 11.15 -11.91 13.76
CA VAL A 233 11.85 -11.98 15.06
C VAL A 233 11.20 -13.04 15.95
N PRO A 234 11.98 -13.77 16.75
CA PRO A 234 11.42 -14.71 17.72
C PRO A 234 10.64 -13.96 18.80
N ILE A 235 9.46 -14.50 19.17
CA ILE A 235 8.63 -13.96 20.24
C ILE A 235 8.24 -15.03 21.24
N SER A 236 7.99 -14.62 22.47
CA SER A 236 7.42 -15.48 23.51
C SER A 236 5.93 -15.74 23.24
N TYR A 237 5.47 -16.95 23.54
CA TYR A 237 4.09 -17.34 23.30
C TYR A 237 3.56 -18.27 24.38
N SER A 238 2.41 -17.90 24.97
CA SER A 238 1.69 -18.66 25.99
C SER A 238 0.30 -19.03 25.50
N GLY A 239 0.24 -19.96 24.53
CA GLY A 239 -1.02 -20.39 23.94
C GLY A 239 -1.99 -20.99 24.97
N ARG A 240 -3.28 -20.68 24.80
CA ARG A 240 -4.38 -21.22 25.61
C ARG A 240 -4.79 -22.61 25.11
N THR A 241 -5.23 -23.47 26.04
CA THR A 241 -5.93 -24.71 25.70
C THR A 241 -7.41 -24.44 25.42
N TYR A 242 -8.13 -25.44 24.86
CA TYR A 242 -9.58 -25.31 24.69
C TYR A 242 -10.33 -25.09 25.98
N GLN A 243 -9.85 -25.66 27.09
CA GLN A 243 -10.41 -25.44 28.42
C GLN A 243 -10.16 -24.03 28.94
N GLU A 244 -9.08 -23.38 28.49
CA GLU A 244 -8.73 -21.99 28.80
C GLU A 244 -9.39 -20.99 27.81
N GLY A 245 -10.35 -21.44 26.98
CA GLY A 245 -11.14 -20.57 26.10
C GLY A 245 -10.55 -20.31 24.71
N LYS A 246 -9.71 -21.22 24.17
CA LYS A 246 -9.23 -21.10 22.78
C LYS A 246 -10.39 -21.15 21.80
N LYS A 247 -10.51 -20.11 20.96
CA LYS A 247 -11.64 -19.89 20.03
C LYS A 247 -11.38 -20.48 18.64
N ILE A 248 -10.12 -20.70 18.24
CA ILE A 248 -9.72 -21.10 16.87
C ILE A 248 -9.83 -22.63 16.70
N GLY A 249 -10.50 -23.08 15.64
CA GLY A 249 -10.72 -24.49 15.32
C GLY A 249 -10.39 -24.87 13.86
N LEU A 250 -10.67 -26.13 13.49
CA LEU A 250 -10.43 -26.64 12.13
C LEU A 250 -11.15 -25.83 11.05
N LYS A 251 -12.34 -25.30 11.35
CA LYS A 251 -13.12 -24.46 10.43
C LYS A 251 -12.36 -23.20 10.02
N ASP A 252 -11.64 -22.58 10.96
CA ASP A 252 -10.84 -21.38 10.70
C ASP A 252 -9.65 -21.69 9.78
N GLY A 253 -9.06 -22.89 9.89
CA GLY A 253 -8.02 -23.38 8.99
C GLY A 253 -8.50 -23.48 7.53
N PHE A 254 -9.71 -24.00 7.29
CA PHE A 254 -10.30 -24.04 5.93
C PHE A 254 -10.62 -22.63 5.41
N LEU A 255 -11.08 -21.73 6.27
CA LEU A 255 -11.31 -20.33 5.90
C LEU A 255 -10.00 -19.62 5.55
N ALA A 256 -8.91 -19.90 6.29
CA ALA A 256 -7.58 -19.36 5.99
C ALA A 256 -7.05 -19.88 4.65
N LEU A 257 -7.24 -21.17 4.34
CA LEU A 257 -6.88 -21.74 3.03
C LEU A 257 -7.64 -21.07 1.89
N GLY A 258 -8.96 -20.88 2.05
CA GLY A 258 -9.78 -20.13 1.09
C GLY A 258 -9.31 -18.68 0.90
N ALA A 259 -8.85 -18.03 1.99
CA ALA A 259 -8.29 -16.69 1.96
C ALA A 259 -6.96 -16.66 1.19
N ILE A 260 -6.05 -17.62 1.43
CA ILE A 260 -4.78 -17.73 0.69
C ILE A 260 -5.05 -17.78 -0.82
N LEU A 261 -5.93 -18.67 -1.27
CA LEU A 261 -6.30 -18.80 -2.69
C LEU A 261 -6.94 -17.50 -3.23
N ARG A 262 -7.87 -16.91 -2.48
CA ARG A 262 -8.54 -15.67 -2.86
C ARG A 262 -7.54 -14.51 -3.03
N PHE A 263 -6.68 -14.29 -2.03
CA PHE A 263 -5.75 -13.16 -2.07
C PHE A 263 -4.55 -13.43 -2.97
N TRP A 264 -4.22 -14.68 -3.25
CA TRP A 264 -3.26 -15.03 -4.30
C TRP A 264 -3.71 -14.55 -5.67
N VAL A 265 -4.99 -14.75 -6.04
CA VAL A 265 -5.53 -14.30 -7.33
C VAL A 265 -6.06 -12.86 -7.32
N SER A 266 -6.30 -12.28 -6.14
CA SER A 266 -6.84 -10.91 -6.01
C SER A 266 -5.78 -9.86 -6.25
N ASP A 267 -6.18 -8.77 -6.96
CA ASP A 267 -5.35 -7.59 -7.24
C ASP A 267 -5.65 -6.39 -6.34
N GLN A 268 -6.51 -6.57 -5.36
CA GLN A 268 -6.88 -5.50 -4.43
C GLN A 268 -5.76 -5.31 -3.39
N ILE A 269 -4.59 -4.85 -3.85
CA ILE A 269 -3.41 -4.59 -3.01
C ILE A 269 -3.20 -3.10 -2.70
N PHE A 270 -3.96 -2.21 -3.35
CA PHE A 270 -3.97 -0.77 -3.11
C PHE A 270 -5.35 -0.31 -2.67
N ALA A 271 -5.40 0.63 -1.73
CA ALA A 271 -6.65 1.30 -1.37
C ALA A 271 -7.22 2.02 -2.61
N LYS A 272 -8.54 1.97 -2.78
CA LYS A 272 -9.19 2.68 -3.89
C LYS A 272 -8.98 4.17 -3.71
N ASP A 273 -8.47 4.80 -4.73
CA ASP A 273 -8.30 6.25 -4.81
C ASP A 273 -9.04 6.82 -6.02
N ALA A 274 -9.06 8.15 -6.11
CA ALA A 274 -9.65 8.87 -7.22
C ALA A 274 -8.83 8.79 -8.53
N TYR A 275 -7.62 8.20 -8.49
CA TYR A 275 -6.62 8.26 -9.55
C TYR A 275 -6.40 6.94 -10.30
N GLY A 276 -7.28 5.94 -10.11
CA GLY A 276 -7.23 4.70 -10.90
C GLY A 276 -6.26 3.64 -10.38
N SER A 277 -5.96 3.60 -9.06
CA SER A 277 -5.10 2.61 -8.40
C SER A 277 -5.40 1.16 -8.79
N GLU A 278 -6.68 0.84 -9.05
CA GLU A 278 -7.09 -0.50 -9.48
C GLU A 278 -6.50 -0.86 -10.86
N ILE A 279 -6.49 0.09 -11.80
CA ILE A 279 -5.94 -0.14 -13.16
C ILE A 279 -4.41 -0.19 -13.09
N LEU A 280 -3.77 0.71 -12.32
CA LEU A 280 -2.32 0.70 -12.11
C LEU A 280 -1.85 -0.59 -11.45
N GLY A 281 -2.56 -1.05 -10.40
CA GLY A 281 -2.26 -2.32 -9.74
C GLY A 281 -2.43 -3.54 -10.65
N ARG A 282 -3.41 -3.51 -11.57
CA ARG A 282 -3.57 -4.55 -12.58
C ARG A 282 -2.45 -4.53 -13.62
N LEU A 283 -2.04 -3.34 -14.08
CA LEU A 283 -0.91 -3.18 -15.01
C LEU A 283 0.43 -3.58 -14.38
N ALA A 284 0.59 -3.49 -13.06
CA ALA A 284 1.75 -4.03 -12.35
C ALA A 284 1.95 -5.54 -12.62
N ARG A 285 0.87 -6.28 -12.89
CA ARG A 285 0.92 -7.71 -13.27
C ARG A 285 1.25 -7.98 -14.74
N ALA A 286 1.57 -6.96 -15.49
CA ALA A 286 2.07 -7.09 -16.85
C ALA A 286 3.56 -6.67 -16.95
N PRO A 287 4.50 -7.35 -16.25
CA PRO A 287 5.90 -6.92 -16.19
C PRO A 287 6.56 -6.88 -17.57
N ARG A 288 6.17 -7.78 -18.50
CA ARG A 288 6.71 -7.75 -19.86
C ARG A 288 6.24 -6.52 -20.64
N PHE A 289 5.01 -6.06 -20.40
CA PHE A 289 4.49 -4.84 -21.01
C PHE A 289 5.20 -3.59 -20.42
N ASN A 290 5.39 -3.54 -19.10
CA ASN A 290 6.14 -2.47 -18.45
C ASN A 290 7.61 -2.46 -18.90
N ALA A 291 8.24 -3.63 -19.05
CA ALA A 291 9.58 -3.75 -19.62
C ALA A 291 9.63 -3.25 -21.08
N TRP A 292 8.62 -3.55 -21.91
CA TRP A 292 8.55 -3.03 -23.28
C TRP A 292 8.50 -1.50 -23.30
N MET A 293 7.68 -0.89 -22.45
CA MET A 293 7.62 0.58 -22.32
C MET A 293 8.97 1.15 -21.86
N ALA A 294 9.57 0.56 -20.82
CA ALA A 294 10.87 0.96 -20.31
C ALA A 294 11.97 0.84 -21.37
N ASP A 295 12.01 -0.27 -22.12
CA ASP A 295 12.98 -0.48 -23.18
C ASP A 295 12.83 0.52 -24.35
N THR A 296 11.60 1.02 -24.56
CA THR A 296 11.35 2.03 -25.60
C THR A 296 11.96 3.38 -25.22
N ILE A 297 11.89 3.78 -23.95
CA ILE A 297 12.40 5.08 -23.49
C ILE A 297 13.82 5.04 -22.92
N ARG A 298 14.32 3.88 -22.49
CA ARG A 298 15.65 3.71 -21.87
C ARG A 298 16.80 4.30 -22.71
N PRO A 299 16.84 4.14 -24.04
CA PRO A 299 17.89 4.74 -24.88
C PRO A 299 17.87 6.27 -24.88
N LEU A 300 16.72 6.87 -24.54
CA LEU A 300 16.51 8.32 -24.51
C LEU A 300 16.82 8.92 -23.13
N CYS A 301 16.99 8.08 -22.10
CA CYS A 301 17.25 8.49 -20.73
C CYS A 301 18.73 8.72 -20.47
N GLY A 302 19.05 9.79 -19.72
CA GLY A 302 20.38 10.04 -19.17
C GLY A 302 20.62 9.36 -17.82
N GLN A 303 21.46 9.97 -16.98
CA GLN A 303 21.86 9.40 -15.69
C GLN A 303 21.23 10.11 -14.47
N ARG A 304 20.72 11.33 -14.65
CA ARG A 304 20.11 12.13 -13.57
C ARG A 304 18.65 12.37 -13.92
N ILE A 305 17.79 11.49 -13.43
CA ILE A 305 16.39 11.38 -13.86
C ILE A 305 15.43 11.87 -12.77
N LEU A 306 14.44 12.67 -13.16
CA LEU A 306 13.22 12.91 -12.40
C LEU A 306 12.05 12.22 -13.12
N GLU A 307 11.39 11.27 -12.47
CA GLU A 307 10.16 10.65 -12.94
C GLU A 307 8.96 11.27 -12.22
N ILE A 308 8.05 11.88 -12.99
CA ILE A 308 6.81 12.49 -12.50
C ILE A 308 5.66 11.55 -12.83
N GLY A 309 4.83 11.22 -11.83
CA GLY A 309 3.76 10.25 -11.99
C GLY A 309 4.28 8.80 -11.99
N SER A 310 5.24 8.48 -11.11
CA SER A 310 5.84 7.13 -11.00
C SER A 310 4.82 6.06 -10.59
N GLY A 311 3.67 6.47 -10.05
CA GLY A 311 2.64 5.55 -9.55
C GLY A 311 3.22 4.61 -8.49
N THR A 312 3.07 3.32 -8.71
CA THR A 312 3.59 2.28 -7.81
C THR A 312 5.00 1.79 -8.19
N GLY A 313 5.72 2.52 -9.04
CA GLY A 313 7.08 2.19 -9.46
C GLY A 313 7.17 1.12 -10.56
N ASN A 314 6.09 0.91 -11.30
CA ASN A 314 6.05 -0.10 -12.37
C ASN A 314 7.10 0.14 -13.47
N LEU A 315 7.42 1.39 -13.74
CA LEU A 315 8.45 1.78 -14.70
C LEU A 315 9.80 2.02 -14.02
N THR A 316 9.80 2.68 -12.87
CA THR A 316 10.98 2.98 -12.04
C THR A 316 11.90 1.77 -11.92
N ARG A 317 11.34 0.59 -11.55
CA ARG A 317 12.08 -0.68 -11.36
C ARG A 317 12.85 -1.14 -12.61
N HIS A 318 12.40 -0.78 -13.78
CA HIS A 318 13.05 -1.13 -15.05
C HIS A 318 14.09 -0.11 -15.50
N LEU A 319 14.08 1.11 -14.95
CA LEU A 319 14.97 2.21 -15.35
C LEU A 319 16.16 2.42 -14.43
N VAL A 320 16.06 1.99 -13.16
CA VAL A 320 17.19 2.00 -12.20
C VAL A 320 18.14 0.83 -12.46
N PRO A 321 19.44 0.88 -12.04
CA PRO A 321 20.10 2.00 -11.37
C PRO A 321 20.50 3.15 -12.32
N ARG A 322 20.69 4.36 -11.74
CA ARG A 322 21.22 5.57 -12.39
C ARG A 322 22.12 6.32 -11.40
N ASP A 323 22.85 7.35 -11.85
CA ASP A 323 23.65 8.18 -10.95
C ASP A 323 22.75 8.88 -9.91
N ARG A 324 21.56 9.33 -10.36
CA ARG A 324 20.50 9.86 -9.51
C ARG A 324 19.15 9.60 -10.15
N TYR A 325 18.24 9.04 -9.39
CA TYR A 325 16.86 8.83 -9.82
C TYR A 325 15.91 9.36 -8.74
N VAL A 326 15.04 10.30 -9.10
CA VAL A 326 13.99 10.80 -8.22
C VAL A 326 12.66 10.29 -8.77
N ALA A 327 12.06 9.33 -8.07
CA ALA A 327 10.71 8.86 -8.37
C ALA A 327 9.69 9.72 -7.63
N SER A 328 8.71 10.29 -8.33
CA SER A 328 7.76 11.18 -7.69
C SER A 328 6.33 10.96 -8.15
N ASP A 329 5.39 11.22 -7.25
CA ASP A 329 3.95 11.16 -7.54
C ASP A 329 3.19 12.20 -6.71
N ILE A 330 1.98 12.58 -7.17
CA ILE A 330 1.08 13.48 -6.44
C ILE A 330 0.34 12.74 -5.30
N ASN A 331 0.21 11.41 -5.41
CA ASN A 331 -0.52 10.60 -4.44
C ASN A 331 0.40 10.14 -3.30
N PRO A 332 0.18 10.58 -2.03
CA PRO A 332 1.00 10.18 -0.89
C PRO A 332 1.08 8.66 -0.69
N LEU A 333 0.03 7.91 -1.06
CA LEU A 333 0.02 6.44 -0.94
C LEU A 333 0.98 5.79 -1.93
N TYR A 334 1.15 6.37 -3.13
CA TYR A 334 2.13 5.89 -4.10
C TYR A 334 3.55 6.27 -3.68
N VAL A 335 3.74 7.48 -3.13
CA VAL A 335 5.02 7.92 -2.56
C VAL A 335 5.46 6.98 -1.43
N ALA A 336 4.55 6.60 -0.52
CA ALA A 336 4.84 5.60 0.52
C ALA A 336 5.22 4.23 -0.07
N THR A 337 4.58 3.82 -1.18
CA THR A 337 4.93 2.58 -1.89
C THR A 337 6.29 2.68 -2.57
N LEU A 338 6.60 3.80 -3.21
CA LEU A 338 7.91 4.05 -3.82
C LEU A 338 9.01 4.11 -2.75
N GLY A 339 8.69 4.67 -1.57
CA GLY A 339 9.57 4.73 -0.42
C GLY A 339 10.08 3.35 0.00
N SER A 340 9.29 2.29 -0.16
CA SER A 340 9.75 0.92 0.11
C SER A 340 10.76 0.39 -0.92
N LEU A 341 10.94 1.06 -2.06
CA LEU A 341 11.95 0.72 -3.07
C LEU A 341 13.30 1.41 -2.81
N ALA A 342 13.31 2.52 -2.07
CA ALA A 342 14.49 3.38 -1.90
C ALA A 342 15.58 2.78 -0.98
N PRO A 343 15.24 2.07 0.11
CA PRO A 343 16.25 1.47 0.98
C PRO A 343 17.25 0.61 0.20
N ASP A 344 18.53 0.65 0.60
CA ASP A 344 19.65 -0.01 -0.08
C ASP A 344 19.92 0.46 -1.52
N ARG A 345 19.25 1.55 -1.96
CA ARG A 345 19.44 2.15 -3.29
C ARG A 345 19.79 3.63 -3.17
N PRO A 346 21.06 3.96 -2.85
CA PRO A 346 21.48 5.34 -2.60
C PRO A 346 21.31 6.28 -3.82
N TYR A 347 21.05 5.72 -4.97
CA TYR A 347 20.75 6.45 -6.21
C TYR A 347 19.27 6.76 -6.39
N LEU A 348 18.37 6.24 -5.53
CA LEU A 348 16.91 6.38 -5.66
C LEU A 348 16.35 7.24 -4.52
N ASP A 349 15.88 8.43 -4.86
CA ASP A 349 15.10 9.30 -3.98
C ASP A 349 13.61 9.18 -4.30
N VAL A 350 12.76 9.41 -3.30
CA VAL A 350 11.29 9.42 -3.46
C VAL A 350 10.72 10.73 -2.93
N GLN A 351 9.85 11.37 -3.72
CA GLN A 351 9.31 12.68 -3.39
C GLN A 351 7.82 12.82 -3.77
N LEU A 352 7.08 13.57 -2.96
CA LEU A 352 5.74 14.05 -3.33
C LEU A 352 5.90 15.24 -4.30
N THR A 353 5.37 15.13 -5.52
CA THR A 353 5.46 16.18 -6.52
C THR A 353 4.13 16.32 -7.27
N ASP A 354 3.58 17.52 -7.27
CA ASP A 354 2.47 17.94 -8.13
C ASP A 354 3.04 18.68 -9.34
N VAL A 355 2.85 18.14 -10.54
CA VAL A 355 3.40 18.72 -11.78
C VAL A 355 2.90 20.13 -12.05
N THR A 356 1.72 20.50 -11.51
CA THR A 356 1.13 21.84 -11.64
C THR A 356 1.72 22.87 -10.67
N ARG A 357 2.47 22.42 -9.64
CA ARG A 357 2.99 23.25 -8.57
C ARG A 357 4.50 23.24 -8.51
N ARG A 358 5.11 24.30 -8.99
CA ARG A 358 6.58 24.48 -9.06
C ARG A 358 7.28 24.28 -7.72
N GLU A 359 6.67 24.71 -6.63
CA GLU A 359 7.23 24.60 -5.28
C GLU A 359 7.37 23.18 -4.76
N THR A 360 6.69 22.21 -5.36
CA THR A 360 6.77 20.78 -4.98
C THR A 360 7.90 20.04 -5.68
N PHE A 361 8.53 20.64 -6.68
CA PHE A 361 9.66 20.04 -7.38
C PHE A 361 10.91 20.02 -6.52
N PRO A 362 11.87 19.11 -6.81
CA PRO A 362 13.13 19.06 -6.08
C PRO A 362 13.82 20.44 -6.01
N LYS A 363 14.23 20.87 -4.81
CA LYS A 363 14.80 22.21 -4.56
C LYS A 363 16.17 22.44 -5.18
N ALA A 364 16.88 21.40 -5.59
CA ALA A 364 18.25 21.46 -6.09
C ALA A 364 18.32 21.88 -7.56
N GLY A 365 17.90 23.08 -7.92
CA GLY A 365 18.17 23.72 -9.21
C GLY A 365 17.88 22.87 -10.49
N ALA A 366 18.17 23.42 -11.64
CA ALA A 366 18.15 22.68 -12.92
C ALA A 366 19.29 21.66 -12.96
N ASP A 367 19.00 20.42 -12.53
CA ASP A 367 20.04 19.40 -12.31
C ASP A 367 19.78 18.08 -13.04
N PHE A 368 18.59 17.92 -13.61
CA PHE A 368 18.21 16.68 -14.29
C PHE A 368 18.59 16.74 -15.77
N ASP A 369 19.19 15.67 -16.28
CA ASP A 369 19.38 15.51 -17.72
C ASP A 369 18.14 14.94 -18.41
N THR A 370 17.29 14.28 -17.63
CA THR A 370 16.05 13.71 -18.15
C THR A 370 14.91 13.90 -17.14
N VAL A 371 13.78 14.41 -17.61
CA VAL A 371 12.51 14.35 -16.90
C VAL A 371 11.58 13.41 -17.64
N ILE A 372 11.06 12.41 -16.96
CA ILE A 372 10.09 11.44 -17.48
C ILE A 372 8.72 11.82 -16.97
N CYS A 373 7.73 12.00 -17.87
CA CYS A 373 6.36 12.37 -17.53
C CYS A 373 5.41 11.53 -18.43
N LEU A 374 5.02 10.35 -17.93
CA LEU A 374 4.23 9.41 -18.73
C LEU A 374 2.82 9.26 -18.14
N ASN A 375 1.81 9.46 -18.99
CA ASN A 375 0.40 9.40 -18.62
C ASN A 375 0.05 10.31 -17.43
N VAL A 376 0.49 11.56 -17.47
CA VAL A 376 0.23 12.60 -16.46
C VAL A 376 -0.47 13.81 -17.07
N LEU A 377 -0.02 14.32 -18.23
CA LEU A 377 -0.52 15.57 -18.80
C LEU A 377 -1.99 15.51 -19.19
N GLU A 378 -2.53 14.34 -19.50
CA GLU A 378 -3.94 14.14 -19.80
C GLU A 378 -4.86 14.33 -18.61
N HIS A 379 -4.32 14.33 -17.37
CA HIS A 379 -5.07 14.51 -16.14
C HIS A 379 -5.11 15.98 -15.69
N VAL A 380 -4.14 16.80 -16.09
CA VAL A 380 -4.02 18.19 -15.63
C VAL A 380 -4.82 19.15 -16.50
N GLU A 381 -5.26 20.25 -15.90
CA GLU A 381 -5.99 21.30 -16.62
C GLU A 381 -5.02 22.19 -17.42
N ASP A 382 -3.95 22.64 -16.77
CA ASP A 382 -2.87 23.45 -17.36
C ASP A 382 -1.68 22.56 -17.72
N ASP A 383 -1.73 21.96 -18.90
CA ASP A 383 -0.65 21.11 -19.44
C ASP A 383 0.55 21.96 -19.90
N GLN A 384 0.33 23.20 -20.36
CA GLN A 384 1.40 24.12 -20.73
C GLN A 384 2.22 24.52 -19.49
N GLY A 385 1.58 25.04 -18.43
CA GLY A 385 2.27 25.42 -17.19
C GLY A 385 2.98 24.24 -16.53
N SER A 386 2.41 23.02 -16.66
CA SER A 386 3.05 21.80 -16.19
C SER A 386 4.35 21.49 -16.96
N LEU A 387 4.37 21.68 -18.27
CA LEU A 387 5.60 21.54 -19.08
C LEU A 387 6.60 22.66 -18.76
N GLU A 388 6.17 23.89 -18.48
CA GLU A 388 7.06 24.97 -18.04
C GLU A 388 7.73 24.62 -16.70
N ASN A 389 7.00 24.02 -15.75
CA ASN A 389 7.55 23.50 -14.50
C ASN A 389 8.61 22.43 -14.75
N ILE A 390 8.33 21.48 -15.66
CA ILE A 390 9.27 20.43 -16.07
C ILE A 390 10.53 21.07 -16.67
N ARG A 391 10.38 22.06 -17.56
CA ARG A 391 11.51 22.75 -18.18
C ARG A 391 12.45 23.38 -17.17
N SER A 392 11.91 23.92 -16.11
CA SER A 392 12.66 24.67 -15.08
C SER A 392 13.62 23.82 -14.24
N VAL A 393 13.52 22.49 -14.25
CA VAL A 393 14.41 21.56 -13.53
C VAL A 393 15.39 20.83 -14.45
N LEU A 394 15.27 21.04 -15.75
CA LEU A 394 16.20 20.48 -16.73
C LEU A 394 17.50 21.30 -16.77
N ARG A 395 18.63 20.62 -16.75
CA ARG A 395 19.93 21.24 -17.03
C ARG A 395 20.05 21.64 -18.50
N PRO A 396 20.96 22.54 -18.87
CA PRO A 396 21.26 22.83 -20.27
C PRO A 396 21.58 21.55 -21.05
N GLY A 397 20.90 21.33 -22.18
CA GLY A 397 21.01 20.10 -22.98
C GLY A 397 20.25 18.90 -22.43
N GLY A 398 19.50 19.07 -21.34
CA GLY A 398 18.59 18.05 -20.81
C GLY A 398 17.32 17.94 -21.66
N ARG A 399 16.53 16.88 -21.43
CA ARG A 399 15.32 16.60 -22.20
C ARG A 399 14.17 16.12 -21.34
N ALA A 400 12.94 16.38 -21.78
CA ALA A 400 11.75 15.76 -21.20
C ALA A 400 11.22 14.67 -22.15
N LEU A 401 10.89 13.51 -21.55
CA LEU A 401 10.22 12.39 -22.22
C LEU A 401 8.76 12.40 -21.79
N VAL A 402 7.88 12.73 -22.71
CA VAL A 402 6.46 12.89 -22.42
C VAL A 402 5.66 11.84 -23.18
N LEU A 403 4.94 10.96 -22.48
CA LEU A 403 4.00 10.03 -23.09
C LEU A 403 2.57 10.45 -22.76
N VAL A 404 1.75 10.55 -23.81
CA VAL A 404 0.32 10.89 -23.69
C VAL A 404 -0.55 9.96 -24.53
N PRO A 405 -1.82 9.72 -24.15
CA PRO A 405 -2.76 8.96 -24.94
C PRO A 405 -3.12 9.71 -26.23
N ARG A 406 -3.10 8.97 -27.37
CA ARG A 406 -3.41 9.50 -28.68
C ARG A 406 -4.86 9.34 -29.06
N GLY A 407 -5.36 10.25 -29.88
CA GLY A 407 -6.60 10.18 -30.61
C GLY A 407 -7.83 10.56 -29.78
N PRO A 408 -8.28 11.84 -29.87
CA PRO A 408 -9.49 12.31 -29.16
C PRO A 408 -10.72 11.43 -29.42
N GLY A 409 -10.83 10.85 -30.63
CA GLY A 409 -11.90 9.91 -30.98
C GLY A 409 -11.95 8.61 -30.18
N LEU A 410 -10.88 8.25 -29.43
CA LEU A 410 -10.84 7.07 -28.53
C LEU A 410 -11.27 7.38 -27.10
N LEU A 411 -11.53 8.64 -26.76
CA LEU A 411 -11.99 9.02 -25.42
C LEU A 411 -13.28 8.24 -25.09
N GLY A 412 -13.30 7.53 -23.97
CA GLY A 412 -14.40 6.65 -23.57
C GLY A 412 -14.41 6.31 -22.09
N THR A 413 -15.22 5.32 -21.70
CA THR A 413 -15.44 4.97 -20.27
C THR A 413 -14.16 4.59 -19.51
N LEU A 414 -13.15 4.04 -20.19
CA LEU A 414 -11.86 3.76 -19.57
C LEU A 414 -11.11 5.04 -19.25
N ASP A 415 -11.18 6.06 -20.13
CA ASP A 415 -10.58 7.37 -19.88
C ASP A 415 -11.27 8.10 -18.73
N GLU A 416 -12.60 8.02 -18.65
CA GLU A 416 -13.38 8.59 -17.54
C GLU A 416 -12.96 8.01 -16.19
N VAL A 417 -12.79 6.69 -16.12
CA VAL A 417 -12.36 6.00 -14.89
C VAL A 417 -10.94 6.38 -14.49
N LEU A 418 -10.06 6.59 -15.48
CA LEU A 418 -8.69 7.06 -15.25
C LEU A 418 -8.63 8.57 -14.95
N GLY A 419 -9.72 9.31 -15.16
CA GLY A 419 -9.73 10.76 -14.97
C GLY A 419 -9.04 11.53 -16.09
N HIS A 420 -8.94 10.95 -17.30
CA HIS A 420 -8.39 11.64 -18.46
C HIS A 420 -9.34 12.77 -18.89
N ARG A 421 -8.82 13.98 -18.94
CA ARG A 421 -9.52 15.17 -19.45
C ARG A 421 -9.46 15.25 -20.95
N ARG A 422 -8.37 14.74 -21.54
CA ARG A 422 -8.08 14.85 -22.98
C ARG A 422 -7.22 13.71 -23.50
N ARG A 423 -7.18 13.59 -24.82
CA ARG A 423 -6.23 12.81 -25.61
C ARG A 423 -5.62 13.73 -26.66
N TYR A 424 -4.40 13.45 -27.05
CA TYR A 424 -3.62 14.33 -27.92
C TYR A 424 -3.59 13.85 -29.38
N THR A 425 -3.43 14.80 -30.29
CA THR A 425 -2.92 14.55 -31.65
C THR A 425 -1.43 14.94 -31.69
N PRO A 426 -0.67 14.50 -32.69
CA PRO A 426 0.71 14.96 -32.87
C PRO A 426 0.81 16.49 -32.90
N GLU A 427 -0.14 17.16 -33.56
CA GLU A 427 -0.19 18.61 -33.71
C GLU A 427 -0.48 19.32 -32.38
N SER A 428 -1.49 18.83 -31.63
CA SER A 428 -1.85 19.43 -30.34
C SER A 428 -0.74 19.26 -29.28
N LEU A 429 -0.07 18.10 -29.24
CA LEU A 429 1.06 17.88 -28.36
C LEU A 429 2.24 18.78 -28.70
N ARG A 430 2.52 18.95 -30.01
CA ARG A 430 3.57 19.87 -30.49
C ARG A 430 3.25 21.31 -30.09
N ALA A 431 2.04 21.76 -30.31
CA ALA A 431 1.63 23.14 -30.02
C ALA A 431 1.79 23.47 -28.53
N VAL A 432 1.35 22.57 -27.61
CA VAL A 432 1.49 22.76 -26.17
C VAL A 432 2.97 22.77 -25.75
N ALA A 433 3.78 21.85 -26.29
CA ALA A 433 5.20 21.79 -25.98
C ALA A 433 5.95 23.06 -26.46
N GLU A 434 5.64 23.53 -27.66
CA GLU A 434 6.25 24.76 -28.24
C GLU A 434 5.83 26.02 -27.46
N ALA A 435 4.58 26.10 -26.98
CA ALA A 435 4.09 27.17 -26.12
C ALA A 435 4.80 27.17 -24.77
N ALA A 436 5.09 26.00 -24.20
CA ALA A 436 5.85 25.85 -22.97
C ALA A 436 7.37 26.08 -23.13
N GLY A 437 7.84 26.45 -24.31
CA GLY A 437 9.24 26.77 -24.58
C GLY A 437 10.12 25.55 -24.85
N PHE A 438 9.56 24.47 -25.41
CA PHE A 438 10.29 23.33 -25.87
C PHE A 438 10.35 23.24 -27.41
N ASP A 439 11.41 22.60 -27.91
CA ASP A 439 11.47 22.05 -29.27
C ASP A 439 11.10 20.57 -29.20
N VAL A 440 10.22 20.10 -30.07
CA VAL A 440 9.91 18.67 -30.24
C VAL A 440 10.94 18.05 -31.20
N LYS A 441 11.96 17.40 -30.64
CA LYS A 441 13.04 16.78 -31.41
C LYS A 441 12.60 15.50 -32.11
N GLU A 442 11.90 14.65 -31.37
CA GLU A 442 11.40 13.36 -31.86
C GLU A 442 9.98 13.11 -31.36
N LEU A 443 9.20 12.43 -32.19
CA LEU A 443 7.86 11.99 -31.84
C LEU A 443 7.70 10.53 -32.23
N HIS A 444 7.76 9.67 -31.22
CA HIS A 444 7.59 8.24 -31.38
C HIS A 444 6.16 7.81 -31.17
N THR A 445 5.82 6.64 -31.66
CA THR A 445 4.51 6.01 -31.49
C THR A 445 4.64 4.74 -30.68
N PHE A 446 3.67 4.45 -29.82
CA PHE A 446 3.70 3.29 -28.94
C PHE A 446 2.34 2.59 -28.88
N ASN A 447 2.37 1.23 -28.87
CA ASN A 447 1.24 0.37 -28.56
C ASN A 447 0.08 0.47 -29.56
N ARG A 448 0.32 0.14 -30.86
CA ARG A 448 -0.73 0.04 -31.87
C ARG A 448 -1.68 -1.13 -31.59
N VAL A 449 -1.15 -2.24 -31.06
CA VAL A 449 -1.94 -3.43 -30.69
C VAL A 449 -2.99 -3.12 -29.61
N GLY A 450 -2.72 -2.14 -28.75
CA GLY A 450 -3.64 -1.71 -27.70
C GLY A 450 -4.86 -0.94 -28.21
N THR A 451 -4.80 -0.33 -29.38
CA THR A 451 -5.87 0.52 -29.92
C THR A 451 -7.18 -0.22 -30.14
N PRO A 452 -7.23 -1.38 -30.81
CA PRO A 452 -8.46 -2.16 -30.93
C PRO A 452 -9.01 -2.61 -29.59
N ALA A 453 -8.12 -3.03 -28.67
CA ALA A 453 -8.54 -3.48 -27.34
C ALA A 453 -9.13 -2.32 -26.51
N TRP A 454 -8.54 -1.12 -26.60
CA TRP A 454 -9.05 0.08 -25.95
C TRP A 454 -10.41 0.50 -26.53
N TRP A 455 -10.54 0.53 -27.85
CA TRP A 455 -11.78 0.86 -28.53
C TRP A 455 -12.91 -0.12 -28.18
N LEU A 456 -12.62 -1.44 -28.22
CA LEU A 456 -13.60 -2.47 -27.88
C LEU A 456 -14.08 -2.35 -26.44
N ASN A 457 -13.18 -2.23 -25.48
CA ASN A 457 -13.54 -2.18 -24.06
C ASN A 457 -14.14 -0.82 -23.64
N GLY A 458 -13.54 0.30 -24.08
CA GLY A 458 -13.93 1.64 -23.64
C GLY A 458 -15.10 2.23 -24.41
N LYS A 459 -15.22 1.95 -25.73
CA LYS A 459 -16.28 2.52 -26.58
C LYS A 459 -17.45 1.57 -26.81
N LEU A 460 -17.16 0.32 -27.23
CA LEU A 460 -18.19 -0.63 -27.61
C LEU A 460 -18.80 -1.30 -26.38
N LEU A 461 -17.99 -1.92 -25.54
CA LEU A 461 -18.46 -2.65 -24.34
C LEU A 461 -18.65 -1.74 -23.12
N ARG A 462 -18.23 -0.48 -23.18
CA ARG A 462 -18.34 0.52 -22.11
C ARG A 462 -17.87 -0.02 -20.74
N ARG A 463 -16.83 -0.85 -20.73
CA ARG A 463 -16.22 -1.39 -19.51
C ARG A 463 -15.51 -0.29 -18.74
N ARG A 464 -15.50 -0.44 -17.42
CA ARG A 464 -14.83 0.49 -16.51
C ARG A 464 -13.48 -0.05 -15.97
N SER A 465 -13.08 -1.25 -16.40
CA SER A 465 -11.79 -1.86 -16.00
C SER A 465 -11.44 -2.99 -16.97
N PHE A 466 -10.17 -3.41 -16.96
CA PHE A 466 -9.72 -4.61 -17.68
C PHE A 466 -9.86 -5.85 -16.78
N GLY A 467 -10.28 -6.99 -17.37
CA GLY A 467 -10.30 -8.26 -16.67
C GLY A 467 -8.89 -8.82 -16.44
N LEU A 468 -8.71 -9.60 -15.37
CA LEU A 468 -7.41 -10.24 -15.05
C LEU A 468 -6.88 -11.11 -16.20
N PHE A 469 -7.77 -11.84 -16.86
CA PHE A 469 -7.43 -12.65 -18.03
C PHE A 469 -6.89 -11.80 -19.18
N GLN A 470 -7.45 -10.60 -19.41
CA GLN A 470 -6.98 -9.68 -20.43
C GLN A 470 -5.57 -9.15 -20.12
N ILE A 471 -5.29 -8.82 -18.86
CA ILE A 471 -3.96 -8.39 -18.40
C ILE A 471 -2.95 -9.53 -18.50
N TRP A 472 -3.32 -10.74 -18.08
CA TRP A 472 -2.48 -11.93 -18.23
C TRP A 472 -2.16 -12.19 -19.70
N MET A 473 -3.16 -12.16 -20.58
CA MET A 473 -3.00 -12.33 -22.02
C MET A 473 -2.10 -11.24 -22.63
N LEU A 474 -2.29 -9.97 -22.22
CA LEU A 474 -1.41 -8.87 -22.61
C LEU A 474 0.04 -9.20 -22.23
N ASN A 475 0.28 -9.59 -20.97
CA ASN A 475 1.63 -9.89 -20.50
C ASN A 475 2.26 -11.08 -21.24
N VAL A 476 1.52 -12.17 -21.47
CA VAL A 476 2.03 -13.36 -22.17
C VAL A 476 2.34 -13.05 -23.63
N LEU A 477 1.48 -12.29 -24.31
CA LEU A 477 1.60 -11.99 -25.72
C LEU A 477 2.50 -10.77 -26.02
N THR A 478 2.92 -10.01 -25.01
CA THR A 478 3.76 -8.82 -25.21
C THR A 478 5.02 -9.10 -26.07
N PRO A 479 5.78 -10.18 -25.90
CA PRO A 479 6.95 -10.44 -26.75
C PRO A 479 6.61 -10.55 -28.24
N PHE A 480 5.45 -11.10 -28.55
CA PHE A 480 4.93 -11.18 -29.92
C PHE A 480 4.43 -9.80 -30.38
N PHE A 481 3.63 -9.13 -29.56
CA PHE A 481 3.11 -7.78 -29.85
C PHE A 481 4.22 -6.79 -30.14
N ARG A 482 5.28 -6.78 -29.33
CA ARG A 482 6.46 -5.90 -29.52
C ARG A 482 7.10 -6.06 -30.89
N ARG A 483 7.09 -7.29 -31.47
CA ARG A 483 7.68 -7.54 -32.81
C ARG A 483 6.80 -7.04 -33.94
N ILE A 484 5.48 -7.16 -33.80
CA ILE A 484 4.54 -6.85 -34.88
C ILE A 484 3.95 -5.43 -34.79
N ASP A 485 4.03 -4.77 -33.64
CA ASP A 485 3.33 -3.50 -33.34
C ASP A 485 3.54 -2.45 -34.45
N ARG A 486 4.78 -2.28 -34.91
CA ARG A 486 5.13 -1.30 -35.95
C ARG A 486 4.49 -1.56 -37.31
N PHE A 487 4.09 -2.80 -37.58
CA PHE A 487 3.50 -3.20 -38.86
C PHE A 487 1.98 -3.19 -38.87
N LEU A 488 1.35 -2.99 -37.68
CA LEU A 488 -0.09 -3.01 -37.59
C LEU A 488 -0.72 -1.76 -38.25
N PRO A 489 -1.86 -1.92 -38.95
CA PRO A 489 -2.52 -0.82 -39.66
C PRO A 489 -3.26 0.13 -38.71
N PHE A 490 -3.30 -0.18 -37.43
CA PHE A 490 -4.00 0.64 -36.42
C PHE A 490 -3.20 1.87 -36.02
N PRO A 491 -3.86 3.02 -35.73
CA PRO A 491 -3.18 4.15 -35.15
C PRO A 491 -2.59 3.76 -33.80
N PRO A 492 -1.44 4.33 -33.37
CA PRO A 492 -0.87 4.02 -32.07
C PRO A 492 -1.78 4.52 -30.94
N LEU A 493 -1.80 3.81 -29.80
CA LEU A 493 -2.58 4.19 -28.63
C LEU A 493 -1.98 5.40 -27.92
N SER A 494 -0.64 5.54 -27.96
CA SER A 494 0.09 6.61 -27.28
C SER A 494 1.14 7.25 -28.18
N LEU A 495 1.47 8.51 -27.86
CA LEU A 495 2.58 9.28 -28.42
C LEU A 495 3.66 9.45 -27.37
N ILE A 496 4.93 9.35 -27.75
CA ILE A 496 6.09 9.66 -26.91
C ILE A 496 6.84 10.81 -27.57
N ALA A 497 6.88 11.97 -26.94
CA ALA A 497 7.61 13.14 -27.39
C ALA A 497 8.94 13.27 -26.65
N VAL A 498 10.00 13.53 -27.38
CA VAL A 498 11.31 13.95 -26.86
C VAL A 498 11.39 15.46 -27.01
N LEU A 499 11.37 16.16 -25.88
CA LEU A 499 11.30 17.62 -25.79
C LEU A 499 12.63 18.16 -25.27
N GLU A 500 13.21 19.13 -25.97
CA GLU A 500 14.40 19.86 -25.49
C GLU A 500 14.04 21.34 -25.27
N PRO A 501 14.50 21.97 -24.16
CA PRO A 501 14.28 23.40 -23.94
C PRO A 501 14.79 24.22 -25.12
N LYS A 502 13.97 25.19 -25.60
CA LYS A 502 14.41 26.16 -26.57
C LYS A 502 15.59 26.94 -26.02
N ARG A 503 16.59 27.18 -26.86
CA ARG A 503 17.79 27.95 -26.50
C ARG A 503 17.47 29.42 -26.29
#